data_a4373251f6aa96f22f8a2de10503829a
#
_entry.id   a4373251f6aa96f22f8a2de10503829a
#
_cell.length_a   1.000
_cell.length_b   1.000
_cell.length_c   1.000
_cell.angle_alpha   90.00
_cell.angle_beta   90.00
_cell.angle_gamma   90.00
#
_symmetry.space_group_name_H-M   'P 1'
#
loop_
_entity.id
_entity.type
_entity.pdbx_description
1 polymer ?
#
loop_
_entity_poly.entity_id
_entity_poly.type
_entity_poly.pdbx_seq_one_letter_code
_entity_poly.pdbx_strand_id
1 'polypeptide(L)'
;MRLTPDYLFDSYREITPDFLHRQGIALLLTDLDYTLAPKAVRRPNEALKSWIAELQGAGITVMIVSNNRSGTRVTEFCADLGIGYQGHARKPSPRGLEAAMKRTGIDPAHTAMLGD
;
A
#
# COMPACT_ATOMS: atom_id res chain seq x y z
N MET A 1 3.55 8.43 7.23
CA MET A 1 2.39 8.84 8.04
C MET A 1 1.31 7.77 7.97
N ARG A 2 0.72 7.47 9.09
CA ARG A 2 -0.35 6.48 9.16
C ARG A 2 -1.70 7.18 9.06
N LEU A 3 -2.66 6.55 8.39
CA LEU A 3 -4.03 7.04 8.43
C LEU A 3 -4.53 6.90 9.87
N THR A 4 -5.10 7.96 10.41
CA THR A 4 -5.44 8.02 11.82
C THR A 4 -6.76 7.31 12.12
N PRO A 5 -7.06 7.05 13.41
CA PRO A 5 -8.35 6.48 13.79
C PRO A 5 -9.56 7.32 13.37
N ASP A 6 -9.36 8.58 13.01
CA ASP A 6 -10.45 9.43 12.51
C ASP A 6 -10.97 8.95 11.16
N TYR A 7 -10.19 8.11 10.46
CA TYR A 7 -10.55 7.57 9.16
C TYR A 7 -10.68 6.06 9.28
N LEU A 8 -11.90 5.59 9.55
CA LEU A 8 -12.18 4.16 9.66
C LEU A 8 -12.78 3.67 8.36
N PHE A 9 -12.17 2.67 7.78
CA PHE A 9 -12.60 2.10 6.51
C PHE A 9 -12.89 0.60 6.69
N ASP A 10 -14.04 0.15 6.18
CA ASP A 10 -14.37 -1.27 6.17
C ASP A 10 -13.53 -2.03 5.15
N SER A 11 -13.05 -1.32 4.14
CA SER A 11 -12.27 -1.92 3.07
C SER A 11 -11.40 -0.85 2.39
N TYR A 12 -10.30 -1.30 1.78
CA TYR A 12 -9.44 -0.40 0.99
C TYR A 12 -10.25 0.33 -0.10
N ARG A 13 -11.33 -0.28 -0.57
CA ARG A 13 -12.15 0.24 -1.67
C ARG A 13 -12.84 1.56 -1.33
N GLU A 14 -12.94 1.88 -0.06
CA GLU A 14 -13.52 3.15 0.38
C GLU A 14 -12.53 4.32 0.25
N ILE A 15 -11.25 4.00 0.05
CA ILE A 15 -10.22 5.01 -0.12
C ILE A 15 -10.16 5.40 -1.59
N THR A 16 -10.44 6.67 -1.87
CA THR A 16 -10.49 7.17 -3.25
C THR A 16 -9.29 8.05 -3.56
N PRO A 17 -8.95 8.23 -4.86
CA PRO A 17 -7.92 9.19 -5.24
C PRO A 17 -8.22 10.60 -4.71
N ASP A 18 -9.49 11.03 -4.78
CA ASP A 18 -9.87 12.34 -4.28
C ASP A 18 -9.58 12.50 -2.80
N PHE A 19 -9.91 11.47 -2.01
CA PHE A 19 -9.62 11.50 -0.57
C PHE A 19 -8.12 11.68 -0.34
N LEU A 20 -7.30 10.88 -1.01
CA LEU A 20 -5.86 10.94 -0.85
C LEU A 20 -5.30 12.29 -1.30
N HIS A 21 -5.79 12.84 -2.39
CA HIS A 21 -5.38 14.16 -2.86
C HIS A 21 -5.71 15.25 -1.84
N ARG A 22 -6.90 15.19 -1.25
CA ARG A 22 -7.29 16.17 -0.23
C ARG A 22 -6.41 16.07 1.02
N GLN A 23 -5.89 14.88 1.31
CA GLN A 23 -4.96 14.68 2.43
C GLN A 23 -3.51 14.96 2.04
N GLY A 24 -3.26 15.30 0.77
CA GLY A 24 -1.91 15.58 0.30
C GLY A 24 -1.05 14.34 0.16
N ILE A 25 -1.66 13.16 -0.03
CA ILE A 25 -0.93 11.90 -0.09
C ILE A 25 -0.51 11.60 -1.53
N ALA A 26 0.78 11.33 -1.71
CA ALA A 26 1.36 10.93 -3.00
C ALA A 26 1.89 9.50 -2.96
N LEU A 27 2.11 8.94 -1.77
CA LEU A 27 2.59 7.57 -1.59
C LEU A 27 1.68 6.86 -0.60
N LEU A 28 1.09 5.77 -1.03
CA LEU A 28 0.29 4.91 -0.16
C LEU A 28 1.04 3.61 0.05
N LEU A 29 1.44 3.36 1.29
CA LEU A 29 2.06 2.12 1.69
C LEU A 29 0.99 1.24 2.32
N THR A 30 0.97 -0.03 1.96
CA THR A 30 -0.10 -0.90 2.43
C THR A 30 0.41 -2.30 2.76
N ASP A 31 -0.22 -2.93 3.74
CA ASP A 31 -0.05 -4.35 3.98
C ASP A 31 -0.77 -5.14 2.90
N LEU A 32 -0.38 -6.36 2.68
CA LEU A 32 -1.09 -7.26 1.79
C LEU A 32 -2.12 -8.09 2.55
N ASP A 33 -1.67 -8.88 3.53
CA ASP A 33 -2.52 -9.83 4.23
C ASP A 33 -3.60 -9.12 5.04
N TYR A 34 -4.86 -9.52 4.82
CA TYR A 34 -6.04 -9.01 5.53
C TYR A 34 -6.32 -7.53 5.29
N THR A 35 -5.51 -6.86 4.48
CA THR A 35 -5.73 -5.47 4.09
C THR A 35 -6.20 -5.39 2.65
N LEU A 36 -5.43 -5.95 1.74
CA LEU A 36 -5.79 -5.99 0.31
C LEU A 36 -6.46 -7.31 -0.08
N ALA A 37 -6.09 -8.40 0.59
CA ALA A 37 -6.63 -9.71 0.27
C ALA A 37 -6.48 -10.66 1.46
N PRO A 38 -7.35 -11.68 1.58
CA PRO A 38 -7.15 -12.74 2.55
C PRO A 38 -5.83 -13.46 2.29
N LYS A 39 -5.23 -13.97 3.36
CA LYS A 39 -3.91 -14.60 3.27
C LYS A 39 -3.86 -15.79 2.30
N ALA A 40 -4.98 -16.51 2.14
CA ALA A 40 -5.04 -17.67 1.25
C ALA A 40 -5.13 -17.30 -0.23
N VAL A 41 -5.43 -16.04 -0.54
CA VAL A 41 -5.57 -15.59 -1.94
C VAL A 41 -4.18 -15.38 -2.55
N ARG A 42 -3.95 -16.02 -3.70
CA ARG A 42 -2.64 -16.00 -4.36
C ARG A 42 -2.48 -14.88 -5.37
N ARG A 43 -3.58 -14.46 -6.00
CA ARG A 43 -3.54 -13.46 -7.06
C ARG A 43 -4.59 -12.39 -6.81
N PRO A 44 -4.34 -11.14 -7.21
CA PRO A 44 -5.33 -10.08 -7.01
C PRO A 44 -6.56 -10.28 -7.88
N ASN A 45 -7.72 -9.87 -7.35
CA ASN A 45 -8.95 -9.90 -8.12
C ASN A 45 -9.07 -8.63 -8.98
N GLU A 46 -10.08 -8.61 -9.85
CA GLU A 46 -10.26 -7.48 -10.77
C GLU A 46 -10.59 -6.18 -10.03
N ALA A 47 -11.33 -6.26 -8.94
CA ALA A 47 -11.66 -5.07 -8.16
C ALA A 47 -10.41 -4.41 -7.59
N LEU A 48 -9.47 -5.21 -7.09
CA LEU A 48 -8.23 -4.70 -6.55
C LEU A 48 -7.35 -4.11 -7.66
N LYS A 49 -7.26 -4.79 -8.80
CA LYS A 49 -6.52 -4.28 -9.94
C LYS A 49 -7.05 -2.93 -10.41
N SER A 50 -8.38 -2.78 -10.48
CA SER A 50 -9.01 -1.53 -10.88
C SER A 50 -8.72 -0.41 -9.90
N TRP A 51 -8.78 -0.71 -8.60
CA TRP A 51 -8.51 0.28 -7.57
C TRP A 51 -7.06 0.79 -7.65
N ILE A 52 -6.10 -0.12 -7.81
CA ILE A 52 -4.70 0.25 -7.96
C ILE A 52 -4.49 1.10 -9.21
N ALA A 53 -5.09 0.69 -10.34
CA ALA A 53 -4.95 1.43 -11.59
C ALA A 53 -5.52 2.84 -11.47
N GLU A 54 -6.63 2.99 -10.75
CA GLU A 54 -7.25 4.28 -10.51
C GLU A 54 -6.32 5.19 -9.68
N LEU A 55 -5.71 4.66 -8.64
CA LEU A 55 -4.77 5.42 -7.83
C LEU A 55 -3.55 5.85 -8.65
N GLN A 56 -2.99 4.93 -9.42
CA GLN A 56 -1.84 5.23 -10.26
C GLN A 56 -2.18 6.28 -11.33
N GLY A 57 -3.36 6.17 -11.91
CA GLY A 57 -3.83 7.15 -12.89
C GLY A 57 -4.00 8.54 -12.29
N ALA A 58 -4.18 8.62 -10.99
CA ALA A 58 -4.29 9.89 -10.28
C ALA A 58 -2.93 10.40 -9.76
N GLY A 59 -1.85 9.71 -10.11
CA GLY A 59 -0.50 10.12 -9.72
C GLY A 59 -0.08 9.67 -8.33
N ILE A 60 -0.80 8.71 -7.75
CA ILE A 60 -0.47 8.18 -6.43
C ILE A 60 0.36 6.91 -6.59
N THR A 61 1.52 6.88 -5.95
CA THR A 61 2.38 5.71 -5.93
C THR A 61 1.90 4.76 -4.84
N VAL A 62 1.77 3.48 -5.16
CA VAL A 62 1.35 2.46 -4.19
C VAL A 62 2.45 1.43 -4.07
N MET A 63 2.78 1.07 -2.83
CA MET A 63 3.76 0.01 -2.56
C MET A 63 3.25 -0.88 -1.44
N ILE A 64 3.51 -2.18 -1.56
CA ILE A 64 3.24 -3.12 -0.48
C ILE A 64 4.46 -3.19 0.43
N VAL A 65 4.22 -3.10 1.73
CA VAL A 65 5.26 -3.21 2.75
C VAL A 65 4.96 -4.47 3.57
N SER A 66 5.89 -5.40 3.63
CA SER A 66 5.63 -6.71 4.21
C SER A 66 6.72 -7.13 5.19
N ASN A 67 6.31 -7.79 6.28
CA ASN A 67 7.24 -8.44 7.20
C ASN A 67 7.65 -9.82 6.71
N ASN A 68 6.95 -10.35 5.71
CA ASN A 68 7.16 -11.70 5.23
C ASN A 68 8.48 -11.83 4.50
N ARG A 69 9.25 -12.86 4.85
CA ARG A 69 10.53 -13.14 4.22
C ARG A 69 10.37 -13.90 2.91
N SER A 70 9.36 -14.75 2.80
CA SER A 70 9.15 -15.49 1.57
C SER A 70 8.35 -14.62 0.62
N GLY A 71 9.03 -14.06 -0.33
CA GLY A 71 8.47 -13.04 -1.18
C GLY A 71 7.63 -13.54 -2.35
N THR A 72 7.49 -14.85 -2.55
CA THR A 72 6.86 -15.36 -3.77
C THR A 72 5.45 -14.84 -3.98
N ARG A 73 4.59 -14.97 -2.96
CA ARG A 73 3.22 -14.50 -3.07
C ARG A 73 3.14 -12.99 -3.23
N VAL A 74 3.91 -12.26 -2.40
CA VAL A 74 3.93 -10.81 -2.46
C VAL A 74 4.48 -10.32 -3.79
N THR A 75 5.54 -10.97 -4.27
CA THR A 75 6.17 -10.60 -5.53
C THR A 75 5.19 -10.80 -6.71
N GLU A 76 4.48 -11.93 -6.73
CA GLU A 76 3.49 -12.19 -7.77
C GLU A 76 2.34 -11.20 -7.71
N PHE A 77 1.88 -10.90 -6.49
CA PHE A 77 0.81 -9.92 -6.29
C PHE A 77 1.21 -8.56 -6.83
N CYS A 78 2.41 -8.10 -6.48
CA CYS A 78 2.90 -6.81 -6.95
C CYS A 78 3.10 -6.78 -8.45
N ALA A 79 3.58 -7.86 -9.04
CA ALA A 79 3.75 -7.94 -10.49
C ALA A 79 2.41 -7.82 -11.20
N ASP A 80 1.38 -8.51 -10.68
CA ASP A 80 0.05 -8.45 -11.26
C ASP A 80 -0.58 -7.06 -11.14
N LEU A 81 -0.29 -6.36 -10.04
CA LEU A 81 -0.83 -5.03 -9.79
C LEU A 81 0.01 -3.92 -10.42
N GLY A 82 1.23 -4.23 -10.83
CA GLY A 82 2.13 -3.21 -11.38
C GLY A 82 2.63 -2.23 -10.33
N ILE A 83 2.87 -2.70 -9.10
CA ILE A 83 3.32 -1.84 -8.00
C ILE A 83 4.61 -2.36 -7.38
N GLY A 84 5.26 -1.50 -6.60
CA GLY A 84 6.47 -1.85 -5.91
C GLY A 84 6.23 -2.62 -4.62
N TYR A 85 7.30 -3.18 -4.08
CA TYR A 85 7.26 -4.00 -2.89
C TYR A 85 8.50 -3.70 -2.04
N GLN A 86 8.28 -3.54 -0.73
CA GLN A 86 9.34 -3.36 0.24
C GLN A 86 9.24 -4.49 1.26
N GLY A 87 10.15 -5.43 1.18
CA GLY A 87 10.21 -6.55 2.10
C GLY A 87 11.01 -6.24 3.34
N HIS A 88 11.02 -7.18 4.27
CA HIS A 88 11.78 -7.10 5.52
C HIS A 88 11.49 -5.82 6.31
N ALA A 89 10.22 -5.40 6.28
CA ALA A 89 9.82 -4.15 6.89
C ALA A 89 9.94 -4.14 8.40
N ARG A 90 9.86 -5.31 9.05
CA ARG A 90 9.97 -5.47 10.50
C ARG A 90 9.03 -4.55 11.27
N LYS A 91 7.78 -4.56 10.87
CA LYS A 91 6.77 -3.77 11.59
C LYS A 91 6.67 -4.26 13.05
N PRO A 92 6.47 -3.36 14.00
CA PRO A 92 6.15 -1.95 13.85
C PRO A 92 7.36 -1.02 13.64
N SER A 93 8.53 -1.55 13.36
CA SER A 93 9.70 -0.70 13.09
C SER A 93 9.47 0.18 11.86
N PRO A 94 9.92 1.44 11.87
CA PRO A 94 9.77 2.33 10.73
C PRO A 94 10.73 2.05 9.58
N ARG A 95 11.66 1.11 9.72
CA ARG A 95 12.69 0.87 8.69
C ARG A 95 12.16 0.60 7.30
N GLY A 96 11.14 -0.25 7.19
CA GLY A 96 10.55 -0.56 5.88
C GLY A 96 9.85 0.63 5.29
N LEU A 97 9.17 1.41 6.12
CA LEU A 97 8.48 2.62 5.69
C LEU A 97 9.48 3.66 5.23
N GLU A 98 10.56 3.86 5.99
CA GLU A 98 11.60 4.80 5.62
C GLU A 98 12.29 4.39 4.32
N ALA A 99 12.56 3.09 4.14
CA ALA A 99 13.16 2.60 2.91
C ALA A 99 12.27 2.86 1.70
N ALA A 100 10.96 2.64 1.84
CA ALA A 100 10.02 2.89 0.77
C ALA A 100 9.96 4.37 0.40
N MET A 101 9.93 5.25 1.40
CA MET A 101 9.96 6.69 1.16
C MET A 101 11.25 7.13 0.47
N LYS A 102 12.38 6.55 0.90
CA LYS A 102 13.66 6.87 0.28
C LYS A 102 13.73 6.42 -1.18
N ARG A 103 13.18 5.25 -1.48
CA ARG A 103 13.15 4.72 -2.85
C ARG A 103 12.29 5.57 -3.79
N THR A 104 11.21 6.13 -3.27
CA THR A 104 10.28 6.91 -4.08
C THR A 104 10.59 8.39 -4.09
N GLY A 105 11.39 8.87 -3.14
CA GLY A 105 11.67 10.29 -2.99
C GLY A 105 10.51 11.07 -2.40
N ILE A 106 9.50 10.39 -1.88
CA ILE A 106 8.32 11.05 -1.29
C ILE A 106 8.50 11.11 0.23
N ASP A 107 8.25 12.27 0.80
CA ASP A 107 8.48 12.52 2.22
C ASP A 107 7.33 12.03 3.11
N PRO A 108 7.54 11.97 4.44
CA PRO A 108 6.49 11.49 5.36
C PRO A 108 5.21 12.31 5.32
N ALA A 109 5.30 13.60 5.06
CA ALA A 109 4.11 14.47 5.04
C ALA A 109 3.16 14.10 3.89
N HIS A 110 3.66 13.44 2.86
CA HIS A 110 2.89 13.05 1.69
C HIS A 110 2.75 11.53 1.56
N THR A 111 2.98 10.82 2.66
CA THR A 111 2.94 9.35 2.70
C THR A 111 1.92 8.89 3.74
N ALA A 112 1.12 7.89 3.37
CA ALA A 112 0.19 7.28 4.30
C ALA A 112 0.39 5.77 4.33
N MET A 113 0.04 5.16 5.45
CA MET A 113 0.10 3.71 5.63
C MET A 113 -1.29 3.16 5.85
N LEU A 114 -1.67 2.18 5.05
CA LEU A 114 -2.94 1.47 5.17
C LEU A 114 -2.68 0.09 5.77
N GLY A 115 -3.42 -0.24 6.82
CA GLY A 115 -3.26 -1.50 7.50
C GLY A 115 -2.53 -1.33 8.82
N ASP A 116 -2.14 -2.43 9.39
CA ASP A 116 -1.43 -2.40 10.68
C ASP A 116 0.08 -2.09 10.47
#